data_76ad04eb02cceeb8e770e050972e6757
#
_entry.id   76ad04eb02cceeb8e770e050972e6757
#
_cell.length_a   1.000
_cell.length_b   1.000
_cell.length_c   1.000
_cell.angle_alpha   90.00
_cell.angle_beta   90.00
_cell.angle_gamma   90.00
#
_symmetry.space_group_name_H-M   'P 1'
#
loop_
_entity.id
_entity.type
_entity.pdbx_description
1 polymer ?
#
loop_
_entity_poly.entity_id
_entity_poly.type
_entity_poly.pdbx_seq_one_letter_code
_entity_poly.pdbx_strand_id
1 'polypeptide(L)'
;DVEIFKLEQNYRSTNKILKVANSLISHNKNRLGKELWTASERGETVKIFEAYNNDEESSFIVDKIKMLERDGYKKSEIAILYRNNFLSRRLEEELNGRGIPYIIYGGFRFFERSEIKDMIAYLRVIVNPDDDSAFERTINNPPRGIGQKTIDIIRKFAKADKRSLWKTIKSLQNQNNNEISSRVKTSLANYISLIEIISNEINDLSLDEILIKIYKESKLKSYYSEQKGEEAISKQE
;
A
#
# COMPACT_ATOMS: atom_id res chain seq x y z
N ASP A 1 9.41 6.60 31.25
CA ASP A 1 9.43 7.89 30.54
C ASP A 1 10.10 7.66 29.19
N VAL A 2 9.48 8.19 28.12
CA VAL A 2 10.03 8.13 26.75
C VAL A 2 10.52 9.51 26.39
N GLU A 3 11.81 9.63 26.03
CA GLU A 3 12.41 10.86 25.55
C GLU A 3 12.35 10.87 24.02
N ILE A 4 11.81 11.96 23.44
CA ILE A 4 11.61 12.09 21.98
C ILE A 4 12.64 13.07 21.43
N PHE A 5 13.56 12.58 20.59
CA PHE A 5 14.51 13.38 19.86
C PHE A 5 14.01 13.63 18.43
N LYS A 6 14.02 14.89 18.00
CA LYS A 6 13.63 15.28 16.65
C LYS A 6 14.85 15.59 15.80
N LEU A 7 15.04 14.87 14.72
CA LEU A 7 16.06 15.16 13.72
C LEU A 7 15.49 16.15 12.70
N GLU A 8 15.79 17.44 12.85
CA GLU A 8 15.19 18.52 12.07
C GLU A 8 16.14 19.09 11.01
N GLN A 9 17.45 18.96 11.18
CA GLN A 9 18.42 19.41 10.19
C GLN A 9 18.42 18.49 8.96
N ASN A 10 18.23 19.09 7.79
CA ASN A 10 18.24 18.41 6.49
C ASN A 10 19.49 18.79 5.73
N TYR A 11 20.20 17.79 5.19
CA TYR A 11 21.45 17.94 4.44
C TYR A 11 21.29 17.70 2.94
N ARG A 12 20.07 17.35 2.48
CA ARG A 12 19.79 16.97 1.09
C ARG A 12 19.27 18.14 0.28
N SER A 13 18.33 18.89 0.84
CA SER A 13 17.54 19.87 0.10
C SER A 13 17.91 21.30 0.47
N THR A 14 17.71 22.23 -0.48
CA THR A 14 17.86 23.64 -0.24
C THR A 14 16.72 24.22 0.59
N ASN A 15 16.93 25.40 1.17
CA ASN A 15 15.93 26.09 1.99
C ASN A 15 14.60 26.33 1.22
N LYS A 16 14.67 26.65 -0.09
CA LYS A 16 13.47 26.87 -0.91
C LYS A 16 12.60 25.62 -1.04
N ILE A 17 13.22 24.46 -1.19
CA ILE A 17 12.51 23.17 -1.23
C ILE A 17 11.89 22.86 0.14
N LEU A 18 12.64 23.04 1.23
CA LEU A 18 12.16 22.78 2.58
C LEU A 18 11.02 23.70 2.99
N LYS A 19 11.04 24.98 2.57
CA LYS A 19 9.92 25.91 2.80
C LYS A 19 8.62 25.41 2.19
N VAL A 20 8.65 24.92 0.95
CA VAL A 20 7.48 24.35 0.28
C VAL A 20 7.02 23.06 1.00
N ALA A 21 7.96 22.19 1.33
CA ALA A 21 7.66 20.93 2.02
C ALA A 21 7.05 21.17 3.42
N ASN A 22 7.64 22.08 4.21
CA ASN A 22 7.12 22.45 5.54
C ASN A 22 5.73 23.11 5.44
N SER A 23 5.53 24.00 4.46
CA SER A 23 4.23 24.62 4.22
C SER A 23 3.16 23.57 3.88
N LEU A 24 3.47 22.63 2.98
CA LEU A 24 2.54 21.56 2.61
C LEU A 24 2.20 20.67 3.80
N ILE A 25 3.22 20.20 4.53
CA ILE A 25 3.00 19.27 5.64
C ILE A 25 2.37 19.93 6.87
N SER A 26 2.42 21.27 6.99
CA SER A 26 1.79 21.99 8.11
C SER A 26 0.27 21.84 8.15
N HIS A 27 -0.36 21.51 7.02
CA HIS A 27 -1.79 21.26 6.93
C HIS A 27 -2.21 19.91 7.56
N ASN A 28 -1.27 19.00 7.81
CA ASN A 28 -1.55 17.73 8.46
C ASN A 28 -1.64 17.90 9.98
N LYS A 29 -2.83 17.67 10.56
CA LYS A 29 -3.13 17.89 11.99
C LYS A 29 -2.51 16.82 12.92
N ASN A 30 -2.30 15.59 12.45
CA ASN A 30 -1.83 14.44 13.24
C ASN A 30 -0.34 14.19 13.04
N ARG A 31 0.53 15.15 13.38
CA ARG A 31 1.98 15.01 13.25
C ARG A 31 2.70 15.37 14.55
N LEU A 32 3.91 14.86 14.74
CA LEU A 32 4.77 15.12 15.90
C LEU A 32 5.41 16.53 15.92
N GLY A 33 4.92 17.49 15.11
CA GLY A 33 5.39 18.86 15.09
C GLY A 33 6.90 18.97 14.80
N LYS A 34 7.34 18.52 13.62
CA LYS A 34 8.72 18.61 13.15
C LYS A 34 8.81 19.66 12.03
N GLU A 35 9.80 20.54 12.07
CA GLU A 35 10.09 21.52 11.03
C GLU A 35 11.52 21.30 10.50
N LEU A 36 11.63 20.98 9.22
CA LEU A 36 12.93 20.74 8.61
C LEU A 36 13.61 22.05 8.24
N TRP A 37 14.88 22.18 8.61
CA TRP A 37 15.72 23.31 8.23
C TRP A 37 17.05 22.85 7.61
N THR A 38 17.71 23.73 6.88
CA THR A 38 19.02 23.47 6.28
C THR A 38 19.90 24.71 6.33
N ALA A 39 21.20 24.50 6.39
CA ALA A 39 22.19 25.55 6.25
C ALA A 39 22.44 25.96 4.78
N SER A 40 21.87 25.22 3.81
CA SER A 40 22.03 25.50 2.37
C SER A 40 20.99 26.54 1.93
N GLU A 41 21.43 27.78 1.73
CA GLU A 41 20.59 28.87 1.20
C GLU A 41 20.49 28.91 -0.32
N ARG A 42 21.39 28.21 -1.03
CA ARG A 42 21.45 28.19 -2.50
C ARG A 42 20.36 27.28 -3.08
N GLY A 43 19.83 27.63 -4.22
CA GLY A 43 18.88 26.81 -4.98
C GLY A 43 17.86 27.65 -5.75
N GLU A 44 17.32 27.03 -6.79
CA GLU A 44 16.23 27.63 -7.56
C GLU A 44 14.90 27.57 -6.81
N THR A 45 13.98 28.44 -7.21
CA THR A 45 12.59 28.41 -6.73
C THR A 45 11.87 27.19 -7.29
N VAL A 46 11.03 26.59 -6.46
CA VAL A 46 10.09 25.56 -6.92
C VAL A 46 9.10 26.19 -7.89
N LYS A 47 8.93 25.55 -9.05
CA LYS A 47 7.98 25.96 -10.09
C LYS A 47 6.80 25.02 -10.08
N ILE A 48 5.61 25.55 -10.30
CA ILE A 48 4.39 24.78 -10.47
C ILE A 48 3.97 24.92 -11.92
N PHE A 49 3.65 23.80 -12.54
CA PHE A 49 3.08 23.75 -13.88
C PHE A 49 1.75 22.99 -13.79
N GLU A 50 0.70 23.58 -14.30
CA GLU A 50 -0.62 22.99 -14.40
C GLU A 50 -0.87 22.60 -15.85
N ALA A 51 -0.93 21.31 -16.12
CA ALA A 51 -1.19 20.75 -17.41
C ALA A 51 -2.69 20.58 -17.65
N TYR A 52 -3.12 20.73 -18.89
CA TYR A 52 -4.52 20.53 -19.28
C TYR A 52 -4.94 19.04 -19.29
N ASN A 53 -3.97 18.15 -19.55
CA ASN A 53 -4.13 16.70 -19.54
C ASN A 53 -2.80 15.98 -19.29
N ASN A 54 -2.86 14.66 -19.16
CA ASN A 54 -1.68 13.82 -18.92
C ASN A 54 -0.65 13.84 -20.06
N ASP A 55 -1.09 14.04 -21.29
CA ASP A 55 -0.19 14.09 -22.45
C ASP A 55 0.61 15.39 -22.46
N GLU A 56 0.00 16.51 -22.13
CA GLU A 56 0.67 17.80 -21.96
C GLU A 56 1.65 17.75 -20.78
N GLU A 57 1.24 17.14 -19.64
CA GLU A 57 2.12 16.94 -18.49
C GLU A 57 3.38 16.16 -18.88
N SER A 58 3.21 15.01 -19.53
CA SER A 58 4.31 14.15 -19.95
C SER A 58 5.24 14.85 -20.96
N SER A 59 4.65 15.56 -21.91
CA SER A 59 5.39 16.33 -22.93
C SER A 59 6.21 17.45 -22.29
N PHE A 60 5.60 18.22 -21.38
CA PHE A 60 6.29 19.27 -20.62
C PHE A 60 7.49 18.73 -19.82
N ILE A 61 7.31 17.59 -19.13
CA ILE A 61 8.38 16.96 -18.35
C ILE A 61 9.54 16.58 -19.26
N VAL A 62 9.26 15.96 -20.40
CA VAL A 62 10.29 15.51 -21.34
C VAL A 62 11.00 16.69 -22.02
N ASP A 63 10.27 17.76 -22.37
CA ASP A 63 10.87 19.00 -22.88
C ASP A 63 11.77 19.65 -21.83
N LYS A 64 11.38 19.61 -20.56
CA LYS A 64 12.19 20.10 -19.46
C LYS A 64 13.46 19.31 -19.26
N ILE A 65 13.42 17.98 -19.41
CA ILE A 65 14.62 17.12 -19.40
C ILE A 65 15.57 17.53 -20.51
N LYS A 66 15.09 17.69 -21.75
CA LYS A 66 15.92 18.12 -22.88
C LYS A 66 16.53 19.51 -22.68
N MET A 67 15.80 20.41 -22.05
CA MET A 67 16.33 21.72 -21.71
C MET A 67 17.46 21.59 -20.67
N LEU A 68 17.29 20.82 -19.62
CA LEU A 68 18.31 20.60 -18.60
C LEU A 68 19.56 19.94 -19.17
N GLU A 69 19.42 18.99 -20.12
CA GLU A 69 20.57 18.41 -20.82
C GLU A 69 21.35 19.47 -21.60
N ARG A 70 20.68 20.40 -22.28
CA ARG A 70 21.34 21.52 -22.98
C ARG A 70 22.05 22.45 -22.01
N ASP A 71 21.53 22.61 -20.80
CA ASP A 71 22.14 23.41 -19.74
C ASP A 71 23.29 22.65 -19.02
N GLY A 72 23.63 21.43 -19.48
CA GLY A 72 24.79 20.66 -19.03
C GLY A 72 24.49 19.63 -17.94
N TYR A 73 23.23 19.43 -17.53
CA TYR A 73 22.87 18.38 -16.57
C TYR A 73 22.95 16.99 -17.24
N LYS A 74 23.48 16.02 -16.49
CA LYS A 74 23.46 14.62 -16.92
C LYS A 74 22.09 14.01 -16.64
N LYS A 75 21.63 13.08 -17.49
CA LYS A 75 20.36 12.34 -17.25
C LYS A 75 20.32 11.64 -15.90
N SER A 76 21.49 11.15 -15.43
CA SER A 76 21.63 10.52 -14.11
C SER A 76 21.41 11.47 -12.92
N GLU A 77 21.36 12.77 -13.16
CA GLU A 77 21.11 13.80 -12.15
C GLU A 77 19.66 14.29 -12.15
N ILE A 78 18.84 13.76 -13.07
CA ILE A 78 17.43 14.12 -13.22
C ILE A 78 16.57 12.97 -12.71
N ALA A 79 15.62 13.26 -11.82
CA ALA A 79 14.66 12.30 -11.33
C ALA A 79 13.22 12.81 -11.50
N ILE A 80 12.34 11.93 -11.93
CA ILE A 80 10.89 12.17 -11.98
C ILE A 80 10.25 11.40 -10.81
N LEU A 81 9.50 12.08 -10.00
CA LEU A 81 8.79 11.50 -8.84
C LEU A 81 7.29 11.57 -9.09
N TYR A 82 6.60 10.46 -8.88
CA TYR A 82 5.15 10.38 -9.01
C TYR A 82 4.53 9.66 -7.80
N ARG A 83 3.27 9.95 -7.55
CA ARG A 83 2.57 9.42 -6.37
C ARG A 83 2.11 7.97 -6.56
N ASN A 84 1.65 7.62 -7.75
CA ASN A 84 1.08 6.31 -8.09
C ASN A 84 1.77 5.75 -9.33
N ASN A 85 2.00 4.45 -9.35
CA ASN A 85 2.74 3.80 -10.44
C ASN A 85 2.06 3.87 -11.81
N PHE A 86 0.72 3.92 -11.85
CA PHE A 86 0.03 4.03 -13.13
C PHE A 86 0.38 5.32 -13.90
N LEU A 87 0.86 6.36 -13.20
CA LEU A 87 1.32 7.60 -13.84
C LEU A 87 2.61 7.41 -14.63
N SER A 88 3.41 6.36 -14.35
CA SER A 88 4.66 6.12 -15.06
C SER A 88 4.43 5.80 -16.54
N ARG A 89 3.33 5.14 -16.88
CA ARG A 89 3.07 4.64 -18.23
C ARG A 89 3.14 5.75 -19.29
N ARG A 90 2.46 6.87 -19.07
CA ARG A 90 2.47 8.01 -20.02
C ARG A 90 3.83 8.65 -20.12
N LEU A 91 4.55 8.75 -18.99
CA LEU A 91 5.93 9.24 -18.97
C LEU A 91 6.87 8.32 -19.75
N GLU A 92 6.73 7.01 -19.58
CA GLU A 92 7.52 6.00 -20.30
C GLU A 92 7.25 6.04 -21.82
N GLU A 93 5.97 6.11 -22.22
CA GLU A 93 5.58 6.25 -23.62
C GLU A 93 6.23 7.49 -24.25
N GLU A 94 6.19 8.64 -23.57
CA GLU A 94 6.77 9.89 -24.08
C GLU A 94 8.30 9.87 -24.08
N LEU A 95 8.95 9.34 -23.03
CA LEU A 95 10.40 9.17 -22.97
C LEU A 95 10.90 8.24 -24.08
N ASN A 96 10.25 7.11 -24.31
CA ASN A 96 10.57 6.17 -25.37
C ASN A 96 10.36 6.79 -26.76
N GLY A 97 9.24 7.46 -26.96
CA GLY A 97 8.91 8.14 -28.21
C GLY A 97 9.95 9.20 -28.62
N ARG A 98 10.61 9.80 -27.64
CA ARG A 98 11.67 10.80 -27.86
C ARG A 98 13.10 10.26 -27.70
N GLY A 99 13.26 8.94 -27.52
CA GLY A 99 14.56 8.27 -27.44
C GLY A 99 15.38 8.62 -26.20
N ILE A 100 14.73 8.97 -25.09
CA ILE A 100 15.38 9.29 -23.82
C ILE A 100 15.47 8.02 -22.98
N PRO A 101 16.69 7.51 -22.68
CA PRO A 101 16.84 6.35 -21.80
C PRO A 101 16.50 6.72 -20.37
N TYR A 102 15.80 5.82 -19.68
CA TYR A 102 15.39 5.98 -18.28
C TYR A 102 15.51 4.66 -17.50
N ILE A 103 15.47 4.75 -16.19
CA ILE A 103 15.42 3.60 -15.27
C ILE A 103 14.29 3.89 -14.26
N ILE A 104 13.40 2.92 -14.08
CA ILE A 104 12.38 3.00 -13.04
C ILE A 104 12.94 2.42 -11.75
N TYR A 105 13.04 3.26 -10.72
CA TYR A 105 13.37 2.84 -9.37
C TYR A 105 12.09 2.68 -8.55
N GLY A 106 11.98 1.58 -7.82
CA GLY A 106 10.84 1.34 -6.94
C GLY A 106 9.53 1.04 -7.67
N GLY A 107 9.60 0.71 -8.97
CA GLY A 107 8.53 -0.08 -9.57
C GLY A 107 8.26 -1.23 -8.62
N PHE A 108 7.01 -1.43 -8.17
CA PHE A 108 6.71 -2.44 -7.17
C PHE A 108 7.46 -3.71 -7.52
N ARG A 109 8.40 -4.10 -6.67
CA ARG A 109 8.89 -5.46 -6.71
C ARG A 109 7.64 -6.32 -6.67
N PHE A 110 7.59 -7.37 -7.46
CA PHE A 110 6.42 -8.25 -7.55
C PHE A 110 5.76 -8.50 -6.18
N PHE A 111 6.57 -8.75 -5.15
CA PHE A 111 6.10 -8.98 -3.77
C PHE A 111 5.61 -7.72 -3.02
N GLU A 112 5.74 -6.54 -3.57
CA GLU A 112 5.26 -5.29 -2.96
C GLU A 112 3.89 -4.86 -3.48
N ARG A 113 3.41 -5.49 -4.55
CA ARG A 113 2.07 -5.28 -5.10
C ARG A 113 1.01 -5.68 -4.07
N SER A 114 -0.08 -4.90 -4.00
CA SER A 114 -1.14 -5.12 -3.00
C SER A 114 -1.77 -6.49 -3.12
N GLU A 115 -2.07 -6.93 -4.35
CA GLU A 115 -2.65 -8.23 -4.68
C GLU A 115 -1.73 -9.39 -4.28
N ILE A 116 -0.42 -9.22 -4.47
CA ILE A 116 0.58 -10.23 -4.05
C ILE A 116 0.70 -10.29 -2.52
N LYS A 117 0.73 -9.12 -1.86
CA LYS A 117 0.71 -9.05 -0.40
C LYS A 117 -0.54 -9.69 0.20
N ASP A 118 -1.68 -9.56 -0.46
CA ASP A 118 -2.92 -10.18 -0.02
C ASP A 118 -2.85 -11.71 -0.14
N MET A 119 -2.34 -12.23 -1.27
CA MET A 119 -2.11 -13.67 -1.45
C MET A 119 -1.12 -14.22 -0.43
N ILE A 120 -0.01 -13.53 -0.19
CA ILE A 120 0.98 -13.93 0.83
C ILE A 120 0.35 -13.91 2.23
N ALA A 121 -0.49 -12.94 2.54
CA ALA A 121 -1.17 -12.88 3.82
C ALA A 121 -2.14 -14.07 4.02
N TYR A 122 -2.84 -14.49 2.97
CA TYR A 122 -3.64 -15.72 3.01
C TYR A 122 -2.79 -16.95 3.25
N LEU A 123 -1.67 -17.11 2.54
CA LEU A 123 -0.74 -18.21 2.80
C LEU A 123 -0.25 -18.23 4.25
N ARG A 124 0.13 -17.05 4.77
CA ARG A 124 0.63 -16.93 6.14
C ARG A 124 -0.42 -17.32 7.18
N VAL A 125 -1.66 -16.85 7.03
CA VAL A 125 -2.73 -17.19 7.99
C VAL A 125 -3.17 -18.64 7.89
N ILE A 126 -3.06 -19.27 6.71
CA ILE A 126 -3.35 -20.69 6.52
C ILE A 126 -2.28 -21.57 7.20
N VAL A 127 -1.00 -21.20 7.06
CA VAL A 127 0.12 -21.91 7.69
C VAL A 127 0.19 -21.63 9.19
N ASN A 128 -0.05 -20.39 9.61
CA ASN A 128 -0.04 -19.96 10.99
C ASN A 128 -1.21 -19.02 11.29
N PRO A 129 -2.36 -19.54 11.73
CA PRO A 129 -3.55 -18.73 12.04
C PRO A 129 -3.32 -17.71 13.18
N ASP A 130 -2.29 -17.91 14.01
CA ASP A 130 -1.93 -16.99 15.09
C ASP A 130 -1.10 -15.79 14.61
N ASP A 131 -0.87 -15.64 13.28
CA ASP A 131 -0.26 -14.46 12.69
C ASP A 131 -1.29 -13.32 12.58
N ASP A 132 -1.36 -12.50 13.62
CA ASP A 132 -2.33 -11.41 13.74
C ASP A 132 -2.22 -10.39 12.60
N SER A 133 -1.01 -10.13 12.06
CA SER A 133 -0.81 -9.23 10.93
C SER A 133 -1.42 -9.77 9.63
N ALA A 134 -1.21 -11.05 9.35
CA ALA A 134 -1.80 -11.72 8.20
C ALA A 134 -3.33 -11.87 8.36
N PHE A 135 -3.78 -12.17 9.57
CA PHE A 135 -5.19 -12.22 9.92
C PHE A 135 -5.90 -10.89 9.63
N GLU A 136 -5.39 -9.78 10.15
CA GLU A 136 -6.01 -8.46 9.94
C GLU A 136 -6.06 -8.06 8.47
N ARG A 137 -5.04 -8.44 7.70
CA ARG A 137 -5.00 -8.14 6.28
C ARG A 137 -6.05 -8.92 5.49
N THR A 138 -6.34 -10.17 5.89
CA THR A 138 -7.20 -11.09 5.13
C THR A 138 -8.66 -11.11 5.57
N ILE A 139 -8.95 -10.81 6.84
CA ILE A 139 -10.29 -10.98 7.43
C ILE A 139 -11.39 -10.22 6.68
N ASN A 140 -11.10 -9.04 6.17
CA ASN A 140 -12.04 -8.21 5.41
C ASN A 140 -11.53 -7.86 4.00
N ASN A 141 -10.63 -8.63 3.47
CA ASN A 141 -10.14 -8.51 2.11
C ASN A 141 -10.20 -9.87 1.40
N PRO A 142 -11.13 -10.08 0.47
CA PRO A 142 -12.20 -9.17 0.01
C PRO A 142 -13.18 -8.72 1.10
N PRO A 143 -13.94 -7.64 0.89
CA PRO A 143 -14.90 -7.13 1.87
C PRO A 143 -15.93 -8.19 2.28
N ARG A 144 -16.02 -8.46 3.60
CA ARG A 144 -16.96 -9.43 4.20
C ARG A 144 -17.95 -8.79 5.15
N GLY A 145 -18.02 -7.46 5.17
CA GLY A 145 -18.87 -6.73 6.11
C GLY A 145 -18.32 -6.69 7.54
N ILE A 146 -17.02 -6.99 7.71
CA ILE A 146 -16.33 -6.92 9.00
C ILE A 146 -15.62 -5.56 9.05
N GLY A 147 -16.31 -4.56 9.62
CA GLY A 147 -15.79 -3.18 9.69
C GLY A 147 -14.75 -2.99 10.80
N GLN A 148 -14.08 -1.83 10.77
CA GLN A 148 -13.03 -1.46 11.71
C GLN A 148 -13.47 -1.58 13.19
N LYS A 149 -14.70 -1.17 13.50
CA LYS A 149 -15.26 -1.32 14.87
C LYS A 149 -15.23 -2.74 15.37
N THR A 150 -15.53 -3.72 14.51
CA THR A 150 -15.49 -5.14 14.88
C THR A 150 -14.05 -5.60 15.11
N ILE A 151 -13.13 -5.17 14.26
CA ILE A 151 -11.69 -5.48 14.43
C ILE A 151 -11.18 -4.93 15.77
N ASP A 152 -11.57 -3.73 16.13
CA ASP A 152 -11.16 -3.10 17.38
C ASP A 152 -11.77 -3.83 18.61
N ILE A 153 -13.00 -4.34 18.51
CA ILE A 153 -13.60 -5.20 19.52
C ILE A 153 -12.81 -6.50 19.66
N ILE A 154 -12.48 -7.16 18.55
CA ILE A 154 -11.70 -8.41 18.57
C ILE A 154 -10.31 -8.15 19.20
N ARG A 155 -9.63 -7.06 18.84
CA ARG A 155 -8.35 -6.67 19.45
C ARG A 155 -8.45 -6.45 20.96
N LYS A 156 -9.53 -5.80 21.40
CA LYS A 156 -9.79 -5.56 22.83
C LYS A 156 -9.88 -6.89 23.60
N PHE A 157 -10.65 -7.85 23.09
CA PHE A 157 -10.77 -9.18 23.71
C PHE A 157 -9.47 -9.98 23.63
N ALA A 158 -8.80 -9.97 22.48
CA ALA A 158 -7.51 -10.64 22.30
C ALA A 158 -6.46 -10.14 23.30
N LYS A 159 -6.38 -8.83 23.51
CA LYS A 159 -5.48 -8.21 24.49
C LYS A 159 -5.84 -8.57 25.93
N ALA A 160 -7.13 -8.57 26.28
CA ALA A 160 -7.60 -8.92 27.62
C ALA A 160 -7.27 -10.38 27.96
N ASP A 161 -7.46 -11.29 27.01
CA ASP A 161 -7.27 -12.73 27.20
C ASP A 161 -5.83 -13.19 26.87
N LYS A 162 -4.94 -12.29 26.42
CA LYS A 162 -3.57 -12.59 25.95
C LYS A 162 -3.55 -13.72 24.91
N ARG A 163 -4.46 -13.64 23.93
CA ARG A 163 -4.63 -14.61 22.84
C ARG A 163 -4.44 -13.92 21.47
N SER A 164 -4.18 -14.74 20.43
CA SER A 164 -4.23 -14.27 19.05
C SER A 164 -5.63 -13.84 18.63
N LEU A 165 -5.73 -13.02 17.59
CA LEU A 165 -7.01 -12.61 17.02
C LEU A 165 -7.81 -13.83 16.53
N TRP A 166 -7.13 -14.82 15.94
CA TRP A 166 -7.72 -16.07 15.49
C TRP A 166 -8.40 -16.85 16.64
N LYS A 167 -7.68 -17.11 17.72
CA LYS A 167 -8.22 -17.79 18.91
C LYS A 167 -9.38 -17.01 19.52
N THR A 168 -9.29 -15.70 19.47
CA THR A 168 -10.34 -14.81 19.98
C THR A 168 -11.61 -14.93 19.16
N ILE A 169 -11.57 -14.90 17.82
CA ILE A 169 -12.79 -15.04 17.01
C ILE A 169 -13.42 -16.42 17.15
N LYS A 170 -12.63 -17.49 17.29
CA LYS A 170 -13.14 -18.84 17.57
C LYS A 170 -13.86 -18.91 18.92
N SER A 171 -13.33 -18.26 19.94
CA SER A 171 -13.98 -18.16 21.26
C SER A 171 -15.27 -17.36 21.22
N LEU A 172 -15.28 -16.23 20.50
CA LEU A 172 -16.45 -15.35 20.36
C LEU A 172 -17.63 -15.99 19.61
N GLN A 173 -17.38 -17.00 18.78
CA GLN A 173 -18.43 -17.78 18.10
C GLN A 173 -19.32 -18.55 19.10
N ASN A 174 -18.71 -19.07 20.15
CA ASN A 174 -19.38 -19.91 21.17
C ASN A 174 -19.96 -19.10 22.33
N GLN A 175 -19.75 -17.79 22.36
CA GLN A 175 -20.23 -16.92 23.43
C GLN A 175 -21.43 -16.09 22.96
N ASN A 176 -22.42 -15.93 23.83
CA ASN A 176 -23.53 -14.98 23.66
C ASN A 176 -23.01 -13.54 23.89
N ASN A 177 -22.18 -13.06 22.98
CA ASN A 177 -21.66 -11.71 23.06
C ASN A 177 -22.55 -10.76 22.24
N ASN A 178 -23.13 -9.76 22.91
CA ASN A 178 -24.01 -8.78 22.30
C ASN A 178 -23.24 -7.62 21.59
N GLU A 179 -21.91 -7.53 21.76
CA GLU A 179 -21.09 -6.49 21.12
C GLU A 179 -20.91 -6.74 19.61
N ILE A 180 -21.11 -7.99 19.15
CA ILE A 180 -20.97 -8.38 17.75
C ILE A 180 -22.33 -8.86 17.23
N SER A 181 -22.80 -8.23 16.14
CA SER A 181 -24.08 -8.59 15.52
C SER A 181 -24.06 -10.00 14.93
N SER A 182 -25.23 -10.65 14.85
CA SER A 182 -25.38 -11.98 14.27
C SER A 182 -24.86 -12.07 12.83
N ARG A 183 -25.06 -11.03 12.03
CA ARG A 183 -24.52 -10.94 10.66
C ARG A 183 -23.00 -11.01 10.64
N VAL A 184 -22.33 -10.29 11.53
CA VAL A 184 -20.86 -10.30 11.62
C VAL A 184 -20.37 -11.64 12.16
N LYS A 185 -21.06 -12.27 13.11
CA LYS A 185 -20.72 -13.63 13.57
C LYS A 185 -20.77 -14.64 12.43
N THR A 186 -21.76 -14.56 11.55
CA THR A 186 -21.83 -15.40 10.34
C THR A 186 -20.64 -15.14 9.40
N SER A 187 -20.27 -13.88 9.18
CA SER A 187 -19.12 -13.53 8.36
C SER A 187 -17.80 -14.05 8.93
N LEU A 188 -17.63 -13.97 10.26
CA LEU A 188 -16.47 -14.54 10.95
C LEU A 188 -16.45 -16.07 10.85
N ALA A 189 -17.60 -16.74 10.99
CA ALA A 189 -17.72 -18.19 10.83
C ALA A 189 -17.32 -18.63 9.42
N ASN A 190 -17.81 -17.95 8.40
CA ASN A 190 -17.45 -18.23 7.01
C ASN A 190 -15.94 -18.02 6.75
N TYR A 191 -15.33 -16.98 7.36
CA TYR A 191 -13.89 -16.77 7.24
C TYR A 191 -13.09 -17.87 7.95
N ILE A 192 -13.50 -18.29 9.15
CA ILE A 192 -12.87 -19.41 9.86
C ILE A 192 -12.94 -20.69 9.01
N SER A 193 -14.13 -21.02 8.51
CA SER A 193 -14.31 -22.22 7.65
C SER A 193 -13.45 -22.19 6.41
N LEU A 194 -13.32 -21.02 5.75
CA LEU A 194 -12.46 -20.85 4.60
C LEU A 194 -10.99 -21.21 4.92
N ILE A 195 -10.45 -20.63 5.99
CA ILE A 195 -9.07 -20.87 6.39
C ILE A 195 -8.85 -22.35 6.80
N GLU A 196 -9.76 -22.92 7.57
CA GLU A 196 -9.66 -24.31 8.05
C GLU A 196 -9.76 -25.31 6.90
N ILE A 197 -10.64 -25.10 5.92
CA ILE A 197 -10.77 -25.99 4.75
C ILE A 197 -9.46 -26.02 3.99
N ILE A 198 -8.89 -24.86 3.66
CA ILE A 198 -7.65 -24.79 2.90
C ILE A 198 -6.48 -25.37 3.72
N SER A 199 -6.42 -25.03 5.03
CA SER A 199 -5.35 -25.52 5.91
C SER A 199 -5.34 -27.05 6.05
N ASN A 200 -6.49 -27.69 6.04
CA ASN A 200 -6.58 -29.15 6.11
C ASN A 200 -6.09 -29.85 4.84
N GLU A 201 -6.13 -29.20 3.71
CA GLU A 201 -5.72 -29.74 2.41
C GLU A 201 -4.30 -29.35 2.00
N ILE A 202 -3.63 -28.45 2.74
CA ILE A 202 -2.34 -27.87 2.36
C ILE A 202 -1.23 -28.90 2.18
N ASN A 203 -1.29 -30.02 2.89
CA ASN A 203 -0.27 -31.07 2.82
C ASN A 203 -0.39 -31.95 1.57
N ASP A 204 -1.55 -31.94 0.93
CA ASP A 204 -1.86 -32.80 -0.22
C ASP A 204 -1.73 -32.05 -1.55
N LEU A 205 -1.49 -30.74 -1.52
CA LEU A 205 -1.46 -29.84 -2.68
C LEU A 205 -0.06 -29.27 -2.91
N SER A 206 0.29 -29.04 -4.17
CA SER A 206 1.45 -28.27 -4.56
C SER A 206 1.23 -26.77 -4.26
N LEU A 207 2.31 -25.98 -4.21
CA LEU A 207 2.21 -24.55 -3.87
C LEU A 207 1.34 -23.77 -4.87
N ASP A 208 1.42 -24.07 -6.16
CA ASP A 208 0.62 -23.47 -7.21
C ASP A 208 -0.86 -23.83 -7.06
N GLU A 209 -1.18 -25.09 -6.74
CA GLU A 209 -2.56 -25.53 -6.45
C GLU A 209 -3.14 -24.82 -5.23
N ILE A 210 -2.34 -24.65 -4.16
CA ILE A 210 -2.74 -23.88 -2.97
C ILE A 210 -3.04 -22.42 -3.34
N LEU A 211 -2.16 -21.78 -4.11
CA LEU A 211 -2.37 -20.41 -4.55
C LEU A 211 -3.63 -20.24 -5.40
N ILE A 212 -3.86 -21.15 -6.35
CA ILE A 212 -5.07 -21.16 -7.19
C ILE A 212 -6.32 -21.36 -6.32
N LYS A 213 -6.25 -22.25 -5.33
CA LYS A 213 -7.35 -22.49 -4.40
C LYS A 213 -7.65 -21.28 -3.55
N ILE A 214 -6.64 -20.67 -2.93
CA ILE A 214 -6.79 -19.41 -2.18
C ILE A 214 -7.44 -18.35 -3.06
N TYR A 215 -6.95 -18.13 -4.27
CA TYR A 215 -7.43 -17.09 -5.19
C TYR A 215 -8.91 -17.28 -5.55
N LYS A 216 -9.37 -18.52 -5.71
CA LYS A 216 -10.76 -18.86 -6.02
C LYS A 216 -11.65 -18.80 -4.77
N GLU A 217 -11.32 -19.54 -3.73
CA GLU A 217 -12.15 -19.74 -2.54
C GLU A 217 -12.28 -18.47 -1.69
N SER A 218 -11.21 -17.67 -1.60
CA SER A 218 -11.26 -16.37 -0.91
C SER A 218 -12.12 -15.33 -1.64
N LYS A 219 -12.46 -15.56 -2.92
CA LYS A 219 -13.09 -14.62 -3.85
C LYS A 219 -12.21 -13.43 -4.24
N LEU A 220 -10.89 -13.51 -4.05
CA LEU A 220 -9.96 -12.48 -4.53
C LEU A 220 -10.05 -12.31 -6.04
N LYS A 221 -10.23 -13.43 -6.78
CA LYS A 221 -10.42 -13.40 -8.24
C LYS A 221 -11.54 -12.46 -8.64
N SER A 222 -12.75 -12.66 -8.09
CA SER A 222 -13.92 -11.83 -8.41
C SER A 222 -13.69 -10.39 -7.96
N TYR A 223 -13.13 -10.20 -6.76
CA TYR A 223 -12.86 -8.89 -6.20
C TYR A 223 -11.95 -8.04 -7.08
N TYR A 224 -10.84 -8.59 -7.58
CA TYR A 224 -9.96 -7.87 -8.47
C TYR A 224 -10.51 -7.71 -9.88
N SER A 225 -11.30 -8.68 -10.39
CA SER A 225 -11.92 -8.55 -11.71
C SER A 225 -13.07 -7.55 -11.76
N GLU A 226 -13.71 -7.26 -10.64
CA GLU A 226 -14.79 -6.27 -10.55
C GLU A 226 -14.26 -4.83 -10.36
N GLN A 227 -13.01 -4.65 -9.98
CA GLN A 227 -12.39 -3.33 -9.91
C GLN A 227 -12.31 -2.72 -11.32
N LYS A 228 -12.70 -1.45 -11.44
CA LYS A 228 -12.66 -0.72 -12.72
C LYS A 228 -11.47 0.23 -12.74
N GLY A 229 -10.90 0.42 -13.95
CA GLY A 229 -9.82 1.36 -14.19
C GLY A 229 -8.49 0.68 -14.57
N GLU A 230 -7.53 1.47 -15.01
CA GLU A 230 -6.20 0.99 -15.45
C GLU A 230 -5.44 0.26 -14.34
N GLU A 231 -5.64 0.67 -13.09
CA GLU A 231 -5.05 0.01 -11.92
C GLU A 231 -5.60 -1.40 -11.68
N ALA A 232 -6.84 -1.64 -12.08
CA ALA A 232 -7.49 -2.96 -12.00
C ALA A 232 -6.92 -3.95 -13.03
N ILE A 233 -6.64 -3.48 -14.24
CA ILE A 233 -6.04 -4.30 -15.31
C ILE A 233 -4.65 -4.79 -14.87
N SER A 234 -3.83 -3.90 -14.32
CA SER A 234 -2.49 -4.24 -13.82
C SER A 234 -2.49 -5.24 -12.64
N LYS A 235 -3.61 -5.37 -11.90
CA LYS A 235 -3.74 -6.32 -10.79
C LYS A 235 -4.26 -7.70 -11.22
N GLN A 236 -4.76 -7.82 -12.45
CA GLN A 236 -5.26 -9.08 -13.02
C GLN A 236 -4.19 -9.82 -13.83
N GLU A 237 -3.18 -9.12 -14.32
CA GLU A 237 -1.98 -9.66 -15.00
C GLU A 237 -0.94 -10.17 -13.99
#